data_5d668f060db01e984960fbe0e2298afb
#
_entry.id   5d668f060db01e984960fbe0e2298afb
#
_cell.length_a   1.000
_cell.length_b   1.000
_cell.length_c   1.000
_cell.angle_alpha   90.00
_cell.angle_beta   90.00
_cell.angle_gamma   90.00
#
_symmetry.space_group_name_H-M   'P 1'
#
loop_
_entity.id
_entity.type
_entity.pdbx_description
1 polymer ?
#
loop_
_entity_poly.entity_id
_entity_poly.type
_entity_poly.pdbx_seq_one_letter_code
_entity_poly.pdbx_strand_id
1 'polypeptide(L)'
;MHFSKPIRLALLVVTGICLGWPTAAEARKPAERPNIVLIMCDDMGWSDIGCYGGEVKTPHLDRMAAEGLRFTQFYNNAKCTTTRASILTGLYPRRGKGGLLRENMVTLGEAMKLAGYQTALSGKWHLGSGETTHPYRRGFDEYYGLLDGCCNFFNPKQRDPKYKGGRIRKFGHNDRDLSEFPDDYYTTDAFTDHAIECVEKFTKNSKPYFLHINYTAPHYPLHAKPQDIKKYVGKFRMGWDTMREQRYKRLIDMGLIDANWKLSGRDSRAYDWETANHKHEDLRMAVYAAMIDSMDQNIGRLMKAIRANKGGDNTLVLFLSD
;
A
#
# COMPACT_ATOMS: atom_id res chain seq x y z
N MET A 1 30.40 70.33 -69.77
CA MET A 1 31.27 69.94 -68.61
C MET A 1 30.50 69.04 -67.68
N HIS A 2 30.62 67.74 -67.82
CA HIS A 2 30.03 66.82 -66.88
C HIS A 2 31.09 65.75 -66.57
N PHE A 3 31.45 65.71 -65.29
CA PHE A 3 32.38 64.73 -64.77
C PHE A 3 31.56 63.52 -64.23
N SER A 4 31.75 62.38 -64.87
CA SER A 4 31.24 61.12 -64.38
C SER A 4 32.22 60.50 -63.39
N LYS A 5 31.75 60.18 -62.20
CA LYS A 5 32.48 59.40 -61.18
C LYS A 5 32.25 57.91 -61.37
N PRO A 6 33.25 57.04 -61.21
CA PRO A 6 33.08 55.59 -61.31
C PRO A 6 32.50 54.97 -60.02
N ILE A 7 31.53 54.07 -60.18
CA ILE A 7 30.93 53.25 -59.13
C ILE A 7 31.93 52.13 -58.83
N ARG A 8 32.42 52.06 -57.58
CA ARG A 8 33.17 50.92 -57.06
C ARG A 8 32.20 49.85 -56.58
N LEU A 9 32.21 48.72 -57.25
CA LEU A 9 31.47 47.51 -56.86
C LEU A 9 32.22 46.83 -55.71
N ALA A 10 31.66 46.85 -54.50
CA ALA A 10 32.21 46.16 -53.39
C ALA A 10 31.65 44.69 -53.39
N LEU A 11 32.54 43.74 -53.60
CA LEU A 11 32.24 42.33 -53.56
C LEU A 11 32.12 41.86 -52.06
N LEU A 12 30.93 41.65 -51.59
CA LEU A 12 30.67 41.07 -50.22
C LEU A 12 30.87 39.56 -50.32
N VAL A 13 31.98 39.07 -49.75
CA VAL A 13 32.19 37.65 -49.54
C VAL A 13 31.38 37.23 -48.27
N VAL A 14 30.27 36.59 -48.48
CA VAL A 14 29.51 35.99 -47.40
C VAL A 14 30.12 34.61 -47.05
N THR A 15 31.00 34.61 -46.06
CA THR A 15 31.44 33.32 -45.42
C THR A 15 30.28 32.71 -44.67
N GLY A 16 29.67 31.68 -45.25
CA GLY A 16 28.65 30.88 -44.61
C GLY A 16 29.26 30.09 -43.45
N ILE A 17 28.96 30.52 -42.22
CA ILE A 17 29.18 29.70 -41.02
C ILE A 17 28.12 28.59 -41.04
N CYS A 18 28.51 27.39 -41.49
CA CYS A 18 27.74 26.17 -41.25
C CYS A 18 27.73 25.91 -39.74
N LEU A 19 26.75 26.46 -39.04
CA LEU A 19 26.38 25.99 -37.72
C LEU A 19 25.92 24.52 -37.87
N GLY A 20 26.82 23.60 -37.51
CA GLY A 20 26.49 22.18 -37.43
C GLY A 20 25.33 22.00 -36.48
N TRP A 21 24.15 21.68 -37.00
CA TRP A 21 23.07 21.16 -36.19
C TRP A 21 23.58 19.88 -35.52
N PRO A 22 23.36 19.73 -34.21
CA PRO A 22 23.72 18.48 -33.57
C PRO A 22 22.94 17.36 -34.24
N THR A 23 23.67 16.52 -34.94
CA THR A 23 23.17 15.31 -35.56
C THR A 23 22.66 14.39 -34.49
N ALA A 24 21.48 13.86 -34.72
CA ALA A 24 20.88 12.70 -34.07
C ALA A 24 20.83 12.80 -32.54
N ALA A 25 19.67 13.21 -32.03
CA ALA A 25 19.28 12.75 -30.72
C ALA A 25 19.49 11.22 -30.68
N GLU A 26 20.47 10.74 -29.92
CA GLU A 26 20.56 9.32 -29.58
C GLU A 26 19.19 8.93 -29.10
N ALA A 27 18.53 8.01 -29.83
CA ALA A 27 17.26 7.47 -29.43
C ALA A 27 17.50 6.86 -28.05
N ARG A 28 17.01 7.55 -26.99
CA ARG A 28 17.08 7.03 -25.63
C ARG A 28 16.52 5.62 -25.70
N LYS A 29 17.32 4.63 -25.33
CA LYS A 29 16.82 3.28 -25.12
C LYS A 29 15.52 3.41 -24.33
N PRO A 30 14.43 2.75 -24.74
CA PRO A 30 13.19 2.78 -23.97
C PRO A 30 13.52 2.48 -22.52
N ALA A 31 13.12 3.38 -21.61
CA ALA A 31 13.39 3.18 -20.20
C ALA A 31 12.85 1.78 -19.80
N GLU A 32 13.67 1.00 -19.13
CA GLU A 32 13.24 -0.30 -18.63
C GLU A 32 12.01 -0.10 -17.72
N ARG A 33 10.91 -0.83 -18.00
CA ARG A 33 9.68 -0.70 -17.23
C ARG A 33 9.94 -1.07 -15.77
N PRO A 34 9.53 -0.23 -14.79
CA PRO A 34 9.78 -0.51 -13.39
C PRO A 34 8.98 -1.71 -12.90
N ASN A 35 9.47 -2.40 -11.88
CA ASN A 35 8.61 -3.23 -11.04
C ASN A 35 7.64 -2.34 -10.28
N ILE A 36 6.48 -2.90 -9.91
CA ILE A 36 5.47 -2.15 -9.15
C ILE A 36 5.06 -3.00 -7.95
N VAL A 37 5.16 -2.41 -6.77
CA VAL A 37 4.73 -3.00 -5.51
C VAL A 37 3.67 -2.12 -4.87
N LEU A 38 2.47 -2.64 -4.73
CA LEU A 38 1.35 -1.97 -4.09
C LEU A 38 1.09 -2.62 -2.74
N ILE A 39 1.34 -1.89 -1.66
CA ILE A 39 1.16 -2.33 -0.27
C ILE A 39 -0.11 -1.69 0.27
N MET A 40 -1.05 -2.48 0.75
CA MET A 40 -2.26 -2.00 1.38
C MET A 40 -2.44 -2.63 2.76
N CYS A 41 -2.77 -1.82 3.76
CA CYS A 41 -3.21 -2.27 5.07
C CYS A 41 -4.73 -2.09 5.22
N ASP A 42 -5.28 -2.60 6.31
CA ASP A 42 -6.72 -2.79 6.52
C ASP A 42 -7.17 -2.07 7.80
N ASP A 43 -8.05 -1.08 7.68
CA ASP A 43 -8.58 -0.27 8.78
C ASP A 43 -7.54 0.52 9.60
N MET A 44 -6.44 0.97 9.01
CA MET A 44 -5.46 1.82 9.68
C MET A 44 -5.80 3.31 9.50
N GLY A 45 -5.79 4.06 10.60
CA GLY A 45 -5.89 5.51 10.55
C GLY A 45 -4.67 6.14 9.86
N TRP A 46 -4.89 7.13 9.00
CA TRP A 46 -3.83 7.77 8.23
C TRP A 46 -2.70 8.35 9.09
N SER A 47 -3.04 8.85 10.29
CA SER A 47 -2.09 9.46 11.23
C SER A 47 -1.61 8.51 12.34
N ASP A 48 -1.77 7.19 12.21
CA ASP A 48 -1.29 6.24 13.21
C ASP A 48 0.21 5.94 13.07
N ILE A 49 0.79 6.17 11.90
CA ILE A 49 2.20 5.94 11.60
C ILE A 49 3.06 7.19 11.81
N GLY A 50 4.37 6.99 12.06
CA GLY A 50 5.29 8.05 12.48
C GLY A 50 5.40 9.20 11.49
N CYS A 51 5.48 8.94 10.19
CA CYS A 51 5.57 9.98 9.15
C CYS A 51 4.35 10.91 9.07
N TYR A 52 3.24 10.55 9.70
CA TYR A 52 2.06 11.40 9.89
C TYR A 52 1.79 11.72 11.37
N GLY A 53 2.83 11.74 12.20
CA GLY A 53 2.75 12.18 13.59
C GLY A 53 2.14 11.16 14.57
N GLY A 54 1.99 9.90 14.16
CA GLY A 54 1.44 8.82 14.97
C GLY A 54 2.33 8.38 16.13
N GLU A 55 1.73 7.65 17.06
CA GLU A 55 2.41 7.15 18.25
C GLU A 55 3.11 5.80 18.00
N VAL A 56 2.76 5.12 16.92
CA VAL A 56 3.36 3.82 16.57
C VAL A 56 4.70 4.03 15.89
N LYS A 57 5.69 3.26 16.28
CA LYS A 57 7.00 3.27 15.64
C LYS A 57 6.95 2.53 14.32
N THR A 58 7.14 3.24 13.21
CA THR A 58 7.09 2.71 11.85
C THR A 58 8.32 3.12 11.03
N PRO A 59 9.55 2.73 11.47
CA PRO A 59 10.78 3.24 10.86
C PRO A 59 10.93 2.91 9.37
N HIS A 60 10.32 1.82 8.87
CA HIS A 60 10.40 1.45 7.46
C HIS A 60 9.43 2.26 6.59
N LEU A 61 8.20 2.51 7.07
CA LEU A 61 7.26 3.42 6.42
C LEU A 61 7.73 4.88 6.50
N ASP A 62 8.30 5.29 7.65
CA ASP A 62 8.87 6.63 7.83
C ASP A 62 10.01 6.88 6.85
N ARG A 63 10.88 5.88 6.64
CA ARG A 63 11.94 5.93 5.63
C ARG A 63 11.36 6.03 4.22
N MET A 64 10.34 5.23 3.89
CA MET A 64 9.71 5.28 2.58
C MET A 64 9.10 6.65 2.30
N ALA A 65 8.50 7.29 3.30
CA ALA A 65 7.98 8.65 3.22
C ALA A 65 9.08 9.70 3.06
N ALA A 66 10.25 9.51 3.69
CA ALA A 66 11.38 10.43 3.59
C ALA A 66 12.13 10.31 2.25
N GLU A 67 12.19 9.10 1.69
CA GLU A 67 12.84 8.82 0.41
C GLU A 67 11.91 9.03 -0.81
N GLY A 68 10.61 9.25 -0.59
CA GLY A 68 9.58 9.30 -1.62
C GLY A 68 8.63 10.49 -1.51
N LEU A 69 7.42 10.29 -2.03
CA LEU A 69 6.34 11.27 -2.00
C LEU A 69 5.31 10.90 -0.93
N ARG A 70 5.08 11.82 0.01
CA ARG A 70 4.05 11.70 1.05
C ARG A 70 2.84 12.56 0.69
N PHE A 71 1.68 11.93 0.51
CA PHE A 71 0.43 12.60 0.19
C PHE A 71 -0.22 13.19 1.44
N THR A 72 -0.67 14.43 1.37
CA THR A 72 -1.48 15.08 2.41
C THR A 72 -2.99 15.07 2.12
N GLN A 73 -3.36 14.81 0.86
CA GLN A 73 -4.73 14.79 0.36
C GLN A 73 -4.95 13.52 -0.47
N PHE A 74 -5.09 12.37 0.18
CA PHE A 74 -5.39 11.10 -0.45
C PHE A 74 -6.58 10.44 0.26
N TYR A 75 -7.65 10.18 -0.47
CA TYR A 75 -8.90 9.65 0.08
C TYR A 75 -9.22 8.29 -0.52
N ASN A 76 -9.54 7.33 0.35
CA ASN A 76 -10.06 6.02 -0.03
C ASN A 76 -11.60 6.04 -0.08
N ASN A 77 -12.23 4.88 -0.27
CA ASN A 77 -13.70 4.75 -0.27
C ASN A 77 -14.26 4.35 1.11
N ALA A 78 -13.54 4.61 2.18
CA ALA A 78 -13.93 4.46 3.59
C ALA A 78 -14.50 3.08 3.98
N LYS A 79 -14.20 2.04 3.21
CA LYS A 79 -14.56 0.65 3.47
C LYS A 79 -13.66 -0.28 2.66
N CYS A 80 -13.22 -1.37 3.28
CA CYS A 80 -12.29 -2.33 2.68
C CYS A 80 -12.72 -2.84 1.28
N THR A 81 -13.95 -3.34 1.14
CA THR A 81 -14.42 -3.89 -0.15
C THR A 81 -14.50 -2.84 -1.25
N THR A 82 -14.97 -1.64 -0.94
CA THR A 82 -15.13 -0.55 -1.91
C THR A 82 -13.79 0.04 -2.31
N THR A 83 -12.87 0.23 -1.37
CA THR A 83 -11.52 0.70 -1.67
C THR A 83 -10.75 -0.32 -2.52
N ARG A 84 -10.83 -1.61 -2.17
CA ARG A 84 -10.18 -2.70 -2.93
C ARG A 84 -10.72 -2.79 -4.35
N ALA A 85 -12.04 -2.71 -4.53
CA ALA A 85 -12.66 -2.68 -5.85
C ALA A 85 -12.20 -1.47 -6.68
N SER A 86 -12.18 -0.28 -6.08
CA SER A 86 -11.75 0.94 -6.77
C SER A 86 -10.29 0.89 -7.19
N ILE A 87 -9.40 0.45 -6.31
CA ILE A 87 -7.97 0.41 -6.61
C ILE A 87 -7.65 -0.60 -7.70
N LEU A 88 -8.35 -1.74 -7.69
CA LEU A 88 -8.15 -2.78 -8.70
C LEU A 88 -8.77 -2.47 -10.05
N THR A 89 -9.82 -1.65 -10.11
CA THR A 89 -10.55 -1.41 -11.37
C THR A 89 -10.41 0.01 -11.90
N GLY A 90 -9.90 0.95 -11.09
CA GLY A 90 -9.89 2.38 -11.42
C GLY A 90 -11.28 3.01 -11.45
N LEU A 91 -12.32 2.32 -10.95
CA LEU A 91 -13.70 2.77 -11.01
C LEU A 91 -14.23 3.08 -9.62
N TYR A 92 -15.15 4.05 -9.53
CA TYR A 92 -15.93 4.22 -8.30
C TYR A 92 -16.78 2.97 -8.03
N PRO A 93 -16.81 2.48 -6.76
CA PRO A 93 -17.55 1.28 -6.42
C PRO A 93 -19.05 1.51 -6.59
N ARG A 94 -19.70 0.71 -7.40
CA ARG A 94 -21.15 0.76 -7.59
C ARG A 94 -21.78 -0.41 -6.86
N ARG A 95 -22.77 -0.13 -6.01
CA ARG A 95 -23.63 -1.16 -5.43
C ARG A 95 -24.65 -1.61 -6.48
N GLY A 96 -24.89 -2.91 -6.59
CA GLY A 96 -25.87 -3.46 -7.51
C GLY A 96 -25.75 -4.98 -7.63
N LYS A 97 -26.65 -5.60 -8.39
CA LYS A 97 -26.57 -7.04 -8.71
C LYS A 97 -25.22 -7.34 -9.37
N GLY A 98 -24.53 -8.38 -8.92
CA GLY A 98 -23.23 -8.81 -9.42
C GLY A 98 -22.03 -8.39 -8.57
N GLY A 99 -22.26 -7.75 -7.40
CA GLY A 99 -21.18 -7.40 -6.46
C GLY A 99 -20.32 -6.21 -6.91
N LEU A 100 -19.20 -6.01 -6.22
CA LEU A 100 -18.29 -4.89 -6.46
C LEU A 100 -17.32 -5.17 -7.62
N LEU A 101 -16.99 -6.43 -7.87
CA LEU A 101 -16.13 -6.88 -8.96
C LEU A 101 -16.97 -7.68 -9.94
N ARG A 102 -17.23 -7.11 -11.11
CA ARG A 102 -18.02 -7.74 -12.17
C ARG A 102 -17.10 -8.29 -13.28
N GLU A 103 -17.58 -9.24 -14.05
CA GLU A 103 -16.83 -9.87 -15.13
C GLU A 103 -16.36 -8.88 -16.20
N ASN A 104 -17.18 -7.87 -16.51
CA ASN A 104 -16.85 -6.83 -17.49
C ASN A 104 -15.95 -5.71 -16.97
N MET A 105 -15.45 -5.79 -15.72
CA MET A 105 -14.48 -4.86 -15.16
C MET A 105 -13.08 -5.46 -15.32
N VAL A 106 -12.19 -4.74 -15.98
CA VAL A 106 -10.76 -5.11 -16.03
C VAL A 106 -10.10 -4.77 -14.70
N THR A 107 -9.40 -5.72 -14.12
CA THR A 107 -8.63 -5.50 -12.89
C THR A 107 -7.22 -5.01 -13.21
N LEU A 108 -6.59 -4.37 -12.22
CA LEU A 108 -5.18 -3.98 -12.30
C LEU A 108 -4.27 -5.21 -12.55
N GLY A 109 -4.60 -6.37 -11.95
CA GLY A 109 -3.88 -7.62 -12.23
C GLY A 109 -3.97 -8.03 -13.71
N GLU A 110 -5.17 -8.01 -14.28
CA GLU A 110 -5.38 -8.31 -15.70
C GLU A 110 -4.68 -7.30 -16.62
N ALA A 111 -4.77 -6.01 -16.32
CA ALA A 111 -4.12 -4.96 -17.09
C ALA A 111 -2.59 -5.09 -17.06
N MET A 112 -2.01 -5.36 -15.90
CA MET A 112 -0.57 -5.54 -15.75
C MET A 112 -0.08 -6.80 -16.46
N LYS A 113 -0.85 -7.88 -16.40
CA LYS A 113 -0.56 -9.12 -17.14
C LYS A 113 -0.57 -8.90 -18.66
N LEU A 114 -1.57 -8.18 -19.18
CA LEU A 114 -1.62 -7.76 -20.59
C LEU A 114 -0.44 -6.87 -20.98
N ALA A 115 0.03 -6.02 -20.07
CA ALA A 115 1.23 -5.22 -20.25
C ALA A 115 2.54 -6.04 -20.14
N GLY A 116 2.47 -7.35 -19.93
CA GLY A 116 3.62 -8.26 -19.89
C GLY A 116 4.35 -8.34 -18.55
N TYR A 117 3.69 -7.91 -17.46
CA TYR A 117 4.19 -8.11 -16.10
C TYR A 117 3.89 -9.52 -15.60
N GLN A 118 4.74 -10.05 -14.73
CA GLN A 118 4.42 -11.16 -13.84
C GLN A 118 3.61 -10.61 -12.68
N THR A 119 2.58 -11.30 -12.22
CA THR A 119 1.62 -10.71 -11.28
C THR A 119 1.43 -11.59 -10.05
N ALA A 120 1.49 -11.00 -8.85
CA ALA A 120 1.21 -11.69 -7.60
C ALA A 120 0.32 -10.86 -6.68
N LEU A 121 -0.57 -11.55 -5.94
CA LEU A 121 -1.30 -10.99 -4.83
C LEU A 121 -1.04 -11.82 -3.56
N SER A 122 -0.62 -11.15 -2.50
CA SER A 122 -0.36 -11.76 -1.21
C SER A 122 -1.22 -11.10 -0.14
N GLY A 123 -2.10 -11.87 0.52
CA GLY A 123 -2.93 -11.36 1.62
C GLY A 123 -4.42 -11.29 1.33
N LYS A 124 -5.08 -10.27 1.90
CA LYS A 124 -6.53 -10.12 1.86
C LYS A 124 -7.05 -9.71 0.47
N TRP A 125 -8.00 -10.49 -0.04
CA TRP A 125 -8.73 -10.18 -1.28
C TRP A 125 -10.05 -9.45 -1.05
N HIS A 126 -11.00 -10.10 -0.39
CA HIS A 126 -12.33 -9.58 0.00
C HIS A 126 -13.23 -9.10 -1.14
N LEU A 127 -13.05 -9.60 -2.35
CA LEU A 127 -13.87 -9.25 -3.54
C LEU A 127 -14.57 -10.44 -4.18
N GLY A 128 -14.69 -11.52 -3.43
CA GLY A 128 -15.36 -12.75 -3.88
C GLY A 128 -14.38 -13.91 -4.05
N SER A 129 -14.94 -15.14 -3.95
CA SER A 129 -14.18 -16.38 -4.09
C SER A 129 -14.80 -17.32 -5.15
N GLY A 130 -15.71 -16.79 -5.97
CA GLY A 130 -16.32 -17.52 -7.07
C GLY A 130 -15.42 -17.59 -8.30
N GLU A 131 -15.81 -18.39 -9.27
CA GLU A 131 -15.05 -18.66 -10.49
C GLU A 131 -14.64 -17.39 -11.25
N THR A 132 -15.51 -16.38 -11.29
CA THR A 132 -15.27 -15.12 -12.02
C THR A 132 -14.71 -14.00 -11.14
N THR A 133 -14.58 -14.23 -9.82
CA THR A 133 -14.14 -13.20 -8.86
C THR A 133 -12.92 -13.58 -8.05
N HIS A 134 -12.45 -14.83 -8.14
CA HIS A 134 -11.27 -15.31 -7.44
C HIS A 134 -9.99 -14.61 -7.97
N PRO A 135 -9.04 -14.18 -7.12
CA PRO A 135 -7.87 -13.41 -7.56
C PRO A 135 -7.05 -14.10 -8.65
N TYR A 136 -6.87 -15.43 -8.56
CA TYR A 136 -6.17 -16.23 -9.57
C TYR A 136 -6.87 -16.18 -10.95
N ARG A 137 -8.18 -15.94 -11.00
CA ARG A 137 -8.95 -15.75 -12.24
C ARG A 137 -9.01 -14.29 -12.70
N ARG A 138 -8.57 -13.37 -11.84
CA ARG A 138 -8.62 -11.93 -12.06
C ARG A 138 -7.23 -11.31 -12.22
N GLY A 139 -6.36 -12.05 -12.95
CA GLY A 139 -5.08 -11.54 -13.46
C GLY A 139 -3.88 -11.68 -12.55
N PHE A 140 -3.96 -12.46 -11.47
CA PHE A 140 -2.81 -12.76 -10.63
C PHE A 140 -2.29 -14.18 -10.92
N ASP A 141 -1.02 -14.29 -11.34
CA ASP A 141 -0.35 -15.56 -11.62
C ASP A 141 -0.01 -16.34 -10.33
N GLU A 142 0.21 -15.61 -9.24
CA GLU A 142 0.46 -16.14 -7.90
C GLU A 142 -0.53 -15.48 -6.94
N TYR A 143 -1.15 -16.28 -6.10
CA TYR A 143 -2.03 -15.83 -5.04
C TYR A 143 -1.84 -16.64 -3.78
N TYR A 144 -1.73 -15.97 -2.63
CA TYR A 144 -1.79 -16.59 -1.32
C TYR A 144 -2.48 -15.66 -0.34
N GLY A 145 -3.53 -16.15 0.35
CA GLY A 145 -4.11 -15.34 1.41
C GLY A 145 -5.59 -15.55 1.67
N LEU A 146 -6.15 -14.55 2.35
CA LEU A 146 -7.51 -14.51 2.84
C LEU A 146 -8.49 -14.06 1.75
N LEU A 147 -9.39 -14.93 1.32
CA LEU A 147 -10.47 -14.59 0.37
C LEU A 147 -11.59 -13.78 1.03
N ASP A 148 -11.77 -13.92 2.33
CA ASP A 148 -12.75 -13.23 3.18
C ASP A 148 -12.25 -11.86 3.71
N GLY A 149 -13.06 -11.21 4.57
CA GLY A 149 -12.80 -9.87 5.09
C GLY A 149 -11.93 -9.81 6.35
N CYS A 150 -11.94 -10.84 7.17
CA CYS A 150 -11.14 -10.92 8.40
C CYS A 150 -10.94 -12.38 8.81
N CYS A 151 -9.98 -12.64 9.68
CA CYS A 151 -9.71 -13.98 10.23
C CYS A 151 -9.01 -13.88 11.59
N ASN A 152 -8.85 -15.00 12.28
CA ASN A 152 -7.88 -15.10 13.36
C ASN A 152 -6.47 -15.07 12.78
N PHE A 153 -5.59 -14.21 13.32
CA PHE A 153 -4.24 -13.98 12.75
C PHE A 153 -3.28 -15.15 13.03
N PHE A 154 -3.48 -15.86 14.13
CA PHE A 154 -2.64 -17.01 14.52
C PHE A 154 -3.21 -18.35 14.10
N ASN A 155 -4.54 -18.44 13.98
CA ASN A 155 -5.21 -19.67 13.60
C ASN A 155 -6.38 -19.40 12.64
N PRO A 156 -6.09 -19.30 11.32
CA PRO A 156 -7.15 -19.07 10.34
C PRO A 156 -8.22 -20.16 10.27
N LYS A 157 -7.96 -21.37 10.81
CA LYS A 157 -8.95 -22.46 10.92
C LYS A 157 -9.99 -22.22 12.03
N GLN A 158 -9.71 -21.28 12.94
CA GLN A 158 -10.63 -20.98 14.01
C GLN A 158 -11.93 -20.40 13.47
N ARG A 159 -13.04 -20.99 13.92
CA ARG A 159 -14.38 -20.48 13.58
C ARG A 159 -14.60 -19.10 14.18
N ASP A 160 -15.27 -18.25 13.43
CA ASP A 160 -15.80 -17.00 13.96
C ASP A 160 -16.67 -17.26 15.19
N PRO A 161 -16.78 -16.31 16.12
CA PRO A 161 -17.78 -16.34 17.17
C PRO A 161 -19.21 -16.52 16.60
N LYS A 162 -20.10 -17.18 17.35
CA LYS A 162 -21.49 -17.44 16.91
C LYS A 162 -22.24 -16.18 16.46
N TYR A 163 -22.03 -15.05 17.15
CA TYR A 163 -22.65 -13.77 16.79
C TYR A 163 -22.17 -13.21 15.43
N LYS A 164 -21.07 -13.73 14.88
CA LYS A 164 -20.56 -13.44 13.53
C LYS A 164 -20.83 -14.58 12.54
N GLY A 165 -21.71 -15.49 12.86
CA GLY A 165 -22.13 -16.60 12.00
C GLY A 165 -21.34 -17.89 12.15
N GLY A 166 -20.34 -18.00 13.02
CA GLY A 166 -19.64 -19.23 13.38
C GLY A 166 -18.93 -19.95 12.21
N ARG A 167 -18.64 -19.27 11.11
CA ARG A 167 -18.01 -19.87 9.94
C ARG A 167 -16.48 -19.86 10.01
N ILE A 168 -15.85 -20.79 9.30
CA ILE A 168 -14.41 -20.73 9.01
C ILE A 168 -14.21 -19.80 7.81
N ARG A 169 -13.21 -18.93 7.89
CA ARG A 169 -12.87 -18.00 6.83
C ARG A 169 -12.09 -18.71 5.73
N LYS A 170 -12.38 -18.34 4.48
CA LYS A 170 -11.73 -18.94 3.32
C LYS A 170 -10.35 -18.36 3.08
N PHE A 171 -9.39 -19.24 2.92
CA PHE A 171 -8.05 -18.95 2.42
C PHE A 171 -7.81 -19.70 1.11
N GLY A 172 -6.91 -19.16 0.29
CA GLY A 172 -6.50 -19.82 -0.95
C GLY A 172 -5.01 -19.70 -1.20
N HIS A 173 -4.48 -20.65 -1.97
CA HIS A 173 -3.18 -20.61 -2.57
C HIS A 173 -3.33 -20.96 -4.05
N ASN A 174 -3.14 -19.97 -4.92
CA ASN A 174 -3.47 -20.03 -6.33
C ASN A 174 -4.96 -20.39 -6.52
N ASP A 175 -5.27 -21.48 -7.19
CA ASP A 175 -6.63 -21.96 -7.47
C ASP A 175 -7.16 -22.98 -6.43
N ARG A 176 -6.43 -23.18 -5.32
CA ARG A 176 -6.75 -24.18 -4.30
C ARG A 176 -7.18 -23.53 -3.01
N ASP A 177 -8.20 -24.06 -2.37
CA ASP A 177 -8.55 -23.71 -1.00
C ASP A 177 -7.43 -24.18 -0.05
N LEU A 178 -7.08 -23.33 0.92
CA LEU A 178 -6.07 -23.60 1.92
C LEU A 178 -6.77 -23.81 3.28
N SER A 179 -6.56 -24.98 3.88
CA SER A 179 -7.16 -25.36 5.16
C SER A 179 -6.16 -25.73 6.25
N GLU A 180 -4.89 -25.89 5.90
CA GLU A 180 -3.81 -26.25 6.84
C GLU A 180 -2.82 -25.09 6.99
N PHE A 181 -2.41 -24.83 8.24
CA PHE A 181 -1.49 -23.76 8.61
C PHE A 181 -0.51 -24.28 9.66
N PRO A 182 0.76 -23.83 9.65
CA PRO A 182 1.74 -24.14 10.69
C PRO A 182 1.26 -23.69 12.08
N ASP A 183 1.81 -24.31 13.13
CA ASP A 183 1.45 -23.97 14.53
C ASP A 183 1.95 -22.57 14.94
N ASP A 184 3.04 -22.10 14.33
CA ASP A 184 3.63 -20.78 14.53
C ASP A 184 3.10 -19.71 13.55
N TYR A 185 1.98 -20.00 12.88
CA TYR A 185 1.41 -19.12 11.87
C TYR A 185 1.04 -17.75 12.42
N TYR A 186 1.39 -16.71 11.65
CA TYR A 186 0.89 -15.36 11.83
C TYR A 186 0.67 -14.70 10.46
N THR A 187 -0.56 -14.29 10.18
CA THR A 187 -0.97 -13.83 8.84
C THR A 187 -0.04 -12.77 8.26
N THR A 188 0.39 -11.79 9.06
CA THR A 188 1.25 -10.70 8.60
C THR A 188 2.61 -11.20 8.12
N ASP A 189 3.19 -12.18 8.84
CA ASP A 189 4.45 -12.81 8.43
C ASP A 189 4.26 -13.66 7.17
N ALA A 190 3.25 -14.52 7.16
CA ALA A 190 2.99 -15.43 6.06
C ALA A 190 2.70 -14.71 4.72
N PHE A 191 1.98 -13.58 4.77
CA PHE A 191 1.76 -12.77 3.58
C PHE A 191 3.06 -12.14 3.07
N THR A 192 3.93 -11.73 3.98
CA THR A 192 5.24 -11.18 3.61
C THR A 192 6.16 -12.25 3.06
N ASP A 193 6.18 -13.45 3.66
CA ASP A 193 7.00 -14.57 3.20
C ASP A 193 6.64 -14.95 1.76
N HIS A 194 5.34 -15.14 1.47
CA HIS A 194 4.89 -15.40 0.10
C HIS A 194 5.21 -14.24 -0.86
N ALA A 195 5.09 -12.99 -0.41
CA ALA A 195 5.44 -11.83 -1.24
C ALA A 195 6.95 -11.82 -1.58
N ILE A 196 7.81 -12.17 -0.63
CA ILE A 196 9.26 -12.29 -0.83
C ILE A 196 9.57 -13.45 -1.80
N GLU A 197 8.95 -14.62 -1.61
CA GLU A 197 9.07 -15.75 -2.54
C GLU A 197 8.69 -15.36 -3.97
N CYS A 198 7.61 -14.59 -4.15
CA CYS A 198 7.21 -14.07 -5.46
C CYS A 198 8.28 -13.14 -6.05
N VAL A 199 8.84 -12.20 -5.26
CA VAL A 199 9.92 -11.31 -5.71
C VAL A 199 11.14 -12.13 -6.17
N GLU A 200 11.58 -13.10 -5.37
CA GLU A 200 12.72 -13.96 -5.70
C GLU A 200 12.47 -14.84 -6.92
N LYS A 201 11.23 -15.32 -7.09
CA LYS A 201 10.81 -16.09 -8.27
C LYS A 201 10.81 -15.23 -9.54
N PHE A 202 10.21 -14.06 -9.48
CA PHE A 202 10.01 -13.19 -10.63
C PHE A 202 11.30 -12.55 -11.13
N THR A 203 12.22 -12.23 -10.24
CA THR A 203 13.51 -11.61 -10.60
C THR A 203 14.48 -12.57 -11.29
N LYS A 204 14.19 -13.88 -11.32
CA LYS A 204 14.91 -14.86 -12.17
C LYS A 204 14.62 -14.66 -13.65
N ASN A 205 13.58 -13.95 -14.01
CA ASN A 205 13.19 -13.62 -15.37
C ASN A 205 13.56 -12.17 -15.73
N SER A 206 13.52 -11.85 -17.01
CA SER A 206 13.75 -10.46 -17.49
C SER A 206 12.48 -9.60 -17.53
N LYS A 207 11.33 -10.15 -17.12
CA LYS A 207 10.06 -9.42 -17.13
C LYS A 207 9.89 -8.61 -15.83
N PRO A 208 9.33 -7.40 -15.88
CA PRO A 208 8.95 -6.70 -14.67
C PRO A 208 7.82 -7.43 -13.95
N TYR A 209 7.65 -7.14 -12.65
CA TYR A 209 6.57 -7.72 -11.86
C TYR A 209 5.66 -6.66 -11.25
N PHE A 210 4.41 -7.04 -11.04
CA PHE A 210 3.42 -6.35 -10.23
C PHE A 210 3.08 -7.21 -9.01
N LEU A 211 3.45 -6.74 -7.84
CA LEU A 211 3.14 -7.37 -6.56
C LEU A 211 2.14 -6.52 -5.80
N HIS A 212 0.98 -7.10 -5.45
CA HIS A 212 0.00 -6.47 -4.59
C HIS A 212 -0.03 -7.21 -3.24
N ILE A 213 0.54 -6.61 -2.19
CA ILE A 213 0.49 -7.17 -0.85
C ILE A 213 -0.58 -6.46 -0.02
N ASN A 214 -1.50 -7.23 0.55
CA ASN A 214 -2.68 -6.77 1.25
C ASN A 214 -2.70 -7.32 2.68
N TYR A 215 -2.14 -6.57 3.61
CA TYR A 215 -2.17 -6.95 5.02
C TYR A 215 -3.59 -6.91 5.57
N THR A 216 -3.92 -7.84 6.47
CA THR A 216 -5.12 -7.78 7.30
C THR A 216 -4.92 -6.90 8.54
N ALA A 217 -3.69 -6.59 8.90
CA ALA A 217 -3.34 -5.68 9.98
C ALA A 217 -3.66 -4.22 9.59
N PRO A 218 -4.11 -3.41 10.55
CA PRO A 218 -4.49 -3.70 11.93
C PRO A 218 -5.99 -3.98 12.16
N HIS A 219 -6.72 -4.49 11.15
CA HIS A 219 -8.15 -4.81 11.25
C HIS A 219 -8.45 -5.79 12.40
N TYR A 220 -9.61 -5.63 13.01
CA TYR A 220 -10.14 -6.58 14.01
C TYR A 220 -10.26 -8.02 13.44
N PRO A 221 -10.00 -9.08 14.27
CA PRO A 221 -9.70 -9.08 15.69
C PRO A 221 -8.29 -8.58 16.00
N LEU A 222 -8.12 -7.90 17.16
CA LEU A 222 -6.82 -7.39 17.58
C LEU A 222 -5.95 -8.54 18.06
N HIS A 223 -5.04 -8.97 17.21
CA HIS A 223 -4.11 -10.07 17.47
C HIS A 223 -2.70 -9.63 17.10
N ALA A 224 -1.80 -9.57 18.08
CA ALA A 224 -0.40 -9.26 17.87
C ALA A 224 0.51 -10.20 18.67
N LYS A 225 1.76 -10.30 18.26
CA LYS A 225 2.76 -11.11 18.94
C LYS A 225 3.07 -10.52 20.33
N PRO A 226 3.21 -11.34 21.38
CA PRO A 226 3.45 -10.85 22.75
C PRO A 226 4.66 -9.92 22.88
N GLN A 227 5.73 -10.19 22.14
CA GLN A 227 6.95 -9.35 22.16
C GLN A 227 6.69 -7.95 21.59
N ASP A 228 5.80 -7.80 20.60
CA ASP A 228 5.45 -6.52 20.03
C ASP A 228 4.48 -5.75 20.94
N ILE A 229 3.52 -6.43 21.57
CA ILE A 229 2.60 -5.83 22.55
C ILE A 229 3.36 -5.19 23.70
N LYS A 230 4.39 -5.88 24.24
CA LYS A 230 5.21 -5.38 25.36
C LYS A 230 5.83 -4.01 25.10
N LYS A 231 6.09 -3.66 23.86
CA LYS A 231 6.65 -2.35 23.47
C LYS A 231 5.69 -1.18 23.73
N TYR A 232 4.38 -1.45 23.81
CA TYR A 232 3.34 -0.44 23.84
C TYR A 232 2.49 -0.42 25.11
N VAL A 233 2.54 -1.44 25.94
CA VAL A 233 1.79 -1.48 27.23
C VAL A 233 2.19 -0.27 28.09
N GLY A 234 1.18 0.45 28.58
CA GLY A 234 1.34 1.63 29.41
C GLY A 234 1.47 2.96 28.65
N LYS A 235 1.60 2.93 27.32
CA LYS A 235 1.80 4.15 26.52
C LYS A 235 0.52 4.94 26.21
N PHE A 236 -0.64 4.33 26.38
CA PHE A 236 -1.92 4.91 26.01
C PHE A 236 -2.77 5.35 27.22
N ARG A 237 -2.18 5.34 28.42
CA ARG A 237 -2.88 5.67 29.68
C ARG A 237 -3.34 7.13 29.79
N MET A 238 -2.82 8.00 28.94
CA MET A 238 -3.24 9.42 28.89
C MET A 238 -4.65 9.60 28.30
N GLY A 239 -5.20 8.55 27.68
CA GLY A 239 -6.50 8.55 27.06
C GLY A 239 -6.52 9.13 25.64
N TRP A 240 -7.61 8.83 24.93
CA TRP A 240 -7.75 9.20 23.51
C TRP A 240 -7.95 10.69 23.27
N ASP A 241 -8.57 11.44 24.17
CA ASP A 241 -8.77 12.89 23.98
C ASP A 241 -7.42 13.61 24.02
N THR A 242 -6.61 13.35 25.04
CA THR A 242 -5.25 13.90 25.15
C THR A 242 -4.37 13.47 23.98
N MET A 243 -4.45 12.20 23.57
CA MET A 243 -3.71 11.71 22.40
C MET A 243 -4.12 12.43 21.12
N ARG A 244 -5.42 12.64 20.89
CA ARG A 244 -5.92 13.35 19.71
C ARG A 244 -5.43 14.79 19.66
N GLU A 245 -5.45 15.49 20.78
CA GLU A 245 -4.93 16.86 20.89
C GLU A 245 -3.42 16.92 20.61
N GLN A 246 -2.66 16.03 21.21
CA GLN A 246 -1.21 15.94 20.98
C GLN A 246 -0.87 15.60 19.52
N ARG A 247 -1.62 14.66 18.92
CA ARG A 247 -1.47 14.28 17.52
C ARG A 247 -1.83 15.44 16.60
N TYR A 248 -2.93 16.12 16.85
CA TYR A 248 -3.33 17.30 16.10
C TYR A 248 -2.26 18.40 16.13
N LYS A 249 -1.69 18.68 17.30
CA LYS A 249 -0.59 19.63 17.43
C LYS A 249 0.63 19.19 16.61
N ARG A 250 1.04 17.91 16.71
CA ARG A 250 2.16 17.39 15.91
C ARG A 250 1.92 17.54 14.41
N LEU A 251 0.70 17.29 13.93
CA LEU A 251 0.34 17.45 12.51
C LEU A 251 0.50 18.90 12.02
N ILE A 252 0.13 19.88 12.86
CA ILE A 252 0.36 21.30 12.57
C ILE A 252 1.85 21.61 12.57
N ASP A 253 2.60 21.19 13.60
CA ASP A 253 4.05 21.41 13.73
C ASP A 253 4.83 20.80 12.56
N MET A 254 4.36 19.70 12.00
CA MET A 254 4.90 19.04 10.80
C MET A 254 4.45 19.69 9.48
N GLY A 255 3.56 20.67 9.51
CA GLY A 255 3.00 21.32 8.32
C GLY A 255 2.10 20.40 7.47
N LEU A 256 1.53 19.35 8.08
CA LEU A 256 0.67 18.39 7.38
C LEU A 256 -0.79 18.82 7.30
N ILE A 257 -1.22 19.64 8.23
CA ILE A 257 -2.53 20.27 8.24
C ILE A 257 -2.41 21.76 8.53
N ASP A 258 -3.37 22.52 8.03
CA ASP A 258 -3.45 23.97 8.30
C ASP A 258 -3.87 24.20 9.76
N ALA A 259 -3.21 25.14 10.45
CA ALA A 259 -3.52 25.51 11.82
C ALA A 259 -4.94 26.10 12.00
N ASN A 260 -5.55 26.57 10.90
CA ASN A 260 -6.94 27.04 10.89
C ASN A 260 -7.97 25.90 10.89
N TRP A 261 -7.57 24.68 10.59
CA TRP A 261 -8.45 23.51 10.61
C TRP A 261 -8.65 23.06 12.06
N LYS A 262 -9.86 23.22 12.55
CA LYS A 262 -10.19 22.85 13.93
C LYS A 262 -10.24 21.34 14.10
N LEU A 263 -9.72 20.86 15.22
CA LEU A 263 -9.91 19.47 15.63
C LEU A 263 -11.42 19.21 15.81
N SER A 264 -11.93 18.15 15.16
CA SER A 264 -13.32 17.74 15.31
C SER A 264 -13.64 17.32 16.76
N GLY A 265 -14.89 17.40 17.17
CA GLY A 265 -15.35 16.77 18.41
C GLY A 265 -15.04 15.27 18.46
N ARG A 266 -15.03 14.70 19.67
CA ARG A 266 -14.95 13.24 19.84
C ARG A 266 -16.18 12.59 19.20
N ASP A 267 -15.99 11.42 18.56
CA ASP A 267 -17.09 10.62 18.01
C ASP A 267 -18.04 10.23 19.15
N SER A 268 -19.34 10.41 18.95
CA SER A 268 -20.37 10.12 19.97
C SER A 268 -20.45 8.66 20.39
N ARG A 269 -19.88 7.74 19.61
CA ARG A 269 -19.76 6.32 19.93
C ARG A 269 -18.58 6.01 20.88
N ALA A 270 -17.66 6.95 21.02
CA ALA A 270 -16.54 6.82 21.94
C ALA A 270 -16.95 7.36 23.31
N TYR A 271 -16.97 6.51 24.32
CA TYR A 271 -17.27 6.88 25.70
C TYR A 271 -16.13 7.70 26.33
N ASP A 272 -16.42 8.35 27.45
CA ASP A 272 -15.44 9.15 28.17
C ASP A 272 -14.31 8.31 28.72
N TRP A 273 -13.09 8.80 28.59
CA TRP A 273 -11.90 8.13 29.14
C TRP A 273 -12.02 7.92 30.66
N GLU A 274 -12.56 8.92 31.37
CA GLU A 274 -12.74 8.88 32.84
C GLU A 274 -13.62 7.70 33.29
N THR A 275 -14.55 7.25 32.45
CA THR A 275 -15.44 6.11 32.75
C THR A 275 -14.89 4.80 32.21
N ALA A 276 -13.79 4.82 31.47
CA ALA A 276 -13.20 3.67 30.84
C ALA A 276 -12.41 2.78 31.83
N ASN A 277 -12.31 1.51 31.52
CA ASN A 277 -11.32 0.65 32.17
C ASN A 277 -9.94 0.95 31.55
N HIS A 278 -9.22 1.91 32.13
CA HIS A 278 -7.95 2.41 31.59
C HIS A 278 -6.93 1.31 31.30
N LYS A 279 -6.83 0.28 32.16
CA LYS A 279 -5.91 -0.84 31.94
C LYS A 279 -6.32 -1.69 30.73
N HIS A 280 -7.60 -1.91 30.54
CA HIS A 280 -8.12 -2.66 29.41
C HIS A 280 -7.96 -1.90 28.09
N GLU A 281 -8.29 -0.61 28.10
CA GLU A 281 -8.16 0.23 26.90
C GLU A 281 -6.70 0.49 26.50
N ASP A 282 -5.80 0.71 27.48
CA ASP A 282 -4.37 0.77 27.22
C ASP A 282 -3.86 -0.52 26.56
N LEU A 283 -4.29 -1.69 27.05
CA LEU A 283 -3.94 -2.97 26.44
C LEU A 283 -4.49 -3.13 25.03
N ARG A 284 -5.74 -2.75 24.78
CA ARG A 284 -6.33 -2.80 23.44
C ARG A 284 -5.56 -1.92 22.45
N MET A 285 -5.23 -0.70 22.86
CA MET A 285 -4.41 0.21 22.06
C MET A 285 -3.00 -0.32 21.84
N ALA A 286 -2.42 -0.96 22.88
CA ALA A 286 -1.10 -1.59 22.76
C ALA A 286 -1.09 -2.75 21.74
N VAL A 287 -2.15 -3.57 21.71
CA VAL A 287 -2.28 -4.64 20.70
C VAL A 287 -2.43 -4.05 19.30
N TYR A 288 -3.27 -3.04 19.13
CA TYR A 288 -3.44 -2.35 17.85
C TYR A 288 -2.12 -1.76 17.33
N ALA A 289 -1.41 -1.05 18.19
CA ALA A 289 -0.08 -0.49 17.86
C ALA A 289 0.94 -1.58 17.50
N ALA A 290 0.91 -2.70 18.21
CA ALA A 290 1.78 -3.84 17.95
C ALA A 290 1.49 -4.53 16.61
N MET A 291 0.24 -4.53 16.16
CA MET A 291 -0.12 -5.04 14.82
C MET A 291 0.48 -4.15 13.72
N ILE A 292 0.45 -2.83 13.88
CA ILE A 292 1.07 -1.87 12.95
C ILE A 292 2.59 -2.01 12.97
N ASP A 293 3.21 -2.08 14.16
CA ASP A 293 4.67 -2.28 14.32
C ASP A 293 5.11 -3.59 13.63
N SER A 294 4.39 -4.69 13.86
CA SER A 294 4.66 -5.97 13.19
C SER A 294 4.55 -5.88 11.67
N MET A 295 3.56 -5.14 11.17
CA MET A 295 3.42 -4.88 9.73
C MET A 295 4.60 -4.06 9.18
N ASP A 296 5.02 -3.01 9.89
CA ASP A 296 6.16 -2.19 9.48
C ASP A 296 7.46 -3.01 9.44
N GLN A 297 7.71 -3.88 10.42
CA GLN A 297 8.85 -4.82 10.42
C GLN A 297 8.81 -5.71 9.17
N ASN A 298 7.65 -6.23 8.82
CA ASN A 298 7.44 -7.06 7.64
C ASN A 298 7.60 -6.29 6.32
N ILE A 299 7.16 -5.05 6.25
CA ILE A 299 7.45 -4.15 5.12
C ILE A 299 8.96 -3.94 5.01
N GLY A 300 9.68 -3.79 6.12
CA GLY A 300 11.14 -3.73 6.13
C GLY A 300 11.81 -4.97 5.53
N ARG A 301 11.32 -6.17 5.86
CA ARG A 301 11.78 -7.45 5.28
C ARG A 301 11.55 -7.48 3.77
N LEU A 302 10.36 -7.12 3.33
CA LEU A 302 9.99 -7.06 1.91
C LEU A 302 10.87 -6.05 1.15
N MET A 303 11.04 -4.84 1.66
CA MET A 303 11.89 -3.81 1.05
C MET A 303 13.35 -4.25 0.95
N LYS A 304 13.85 -4.97 1.95
CA LYS A 304 15.20 -5.57 1.91
C LYS A 304 15.32 -6.60 0.78
N ALA A 305 14.33 -7.47 0.64
CA ALA A 305 14.30 -8.47 -0.43
C ALA A 305 14.23 -7.81 -1.83
N ILE A 306 13.38 -6.80 -2.00
CA ILE A 306 13.27 -6.05 -3.27
C ILE A 306 14.62 -5.44 -3.64
N ARG A 307 15.27 -4.72 -2.72
CA ARG A 307 16.57 -4.05 -2.98
C ARG A 307 17.70 -5.03 -3.25
N ALA A 308 17.65 -6.23 -2.69
CA ALA A 308 18.67 -7.26 -2.90
C ALA A 308 18.55 -7.99 -4.25
N ASN A 309 17.43 -7.84 -4.95
CA ASN A 309 17.13 -8.53 -6.19
C ASN A 309 17.30 -7.64 -7.43
N LYS A 310 17.45 -8.27 -8.60
CA LYS A 310 17.58 -7.56 -9.88
C LYS A 310 16.39 -6.63 -10.12
N GLY A 311 16.67 -5.38 -10.49
CA GLY A 311 15.66 -4.35 -10.74
C GLY A 311 15.08 -3.71 -9.47
N GLY A 312 15.68 -3.97 -8.29
CA GLY A 312 15.25 -3.36 -7.03
C GLY A 312 15.27 -1.83 -7.06
N ASP A 313 16.30 -1.24 -7.68
CA ASP A 313 16.43 0.21 -7.84
C ASP A 313 15.43 0.81 -8.87
N ASN A 314 14.89 -0.03 -9.75
CA ASN A 314 13.84 0.34 -10.71
C ASN A 314 12.49 -0.23 -10.27
N THR A 315 12.09 0.05 -9.03
CA THR A 315 10.84 -0.44 -8.44
C THR A 315 10.04 0.71 -7.84
N LEU A 316 8.81 0.89 -8.33
CA LEU A 316 7.85 1.81 -7.74
C LEU A 316 7.14 1.10 -6.58
N VAL A 317 7.21 1.67 -5.37
CA VAL A 317 6.53 1.14 -4.18
C VAL A 317 5.49 2.15 -3.71
N LEU A 318 4.25 1.71 -3.53
CA LEU A 318 3.15 2.50 -3.00
C LEU A 318 2.62 1.86 -1.71
N PHE A 319 2.30 2.69 -0.73
CA PHE A 319 1.66 2.27 0.53
C PHE A 319 0.40 3.08 0.79
N LEU A 320 -0.68 2.41 1.16
CA LEU A 320 -1.96 3.05 1.54
C LEU A 320 -2.75 2.17 2.52
N SER A 321 -3.77 2.77 3.15
CA SER A 321 -4.81 2.08 3.93
C SER A 321 -6.13 2.07 3.18
N ASP A 322 -6.92 1.02 3.38
CA ASP A 322 -8.28 0.93 2.79
C ASP A 322 -9.40 1.52 3.65
#